data_7977cf198896eb84c51dd63a71e68c9d
#
_entry.id   7977cf198896eb84c51dd63a71e68c9d
#
_cell.length_a   1.000
_cell.length_b   1.000
_cell.length_c   1.000
_cell.angle_alpha   90.00
_cell.angle_beta   90.00
_cell.angle_gamma   90.00
#
_symmetry.space_group_name_H-M   'P 1'
#
loop_
_entity.id
_entity.type
_entity.pdbx_description
1 polymer ?
#
loop_
_entity_poly.entity_id
_entity_poly.type
_entity_poly.pdbx_seq_one_letter_code
_entity_poly.pdbx_strand_id
1 'polypeptide(L)'
;MYLLDTNHCSKLLSGHPGISRKLKSLGDVLVATCVVVHGELVYMAEKSANPPDNRAAVSRFLDDIEVFPIDERTADAYGELKAAIVARFGPREKAKLRHVDIERLGFRENDLWIAAIAKRHRFIIVSADGDF
;
A
#
# COMPACT_ATOMS: atom_id res chain seq x y z
N MET A 1 -12.00 9.03 -2.90
CA MET A 1 -11.85 7.61 -2.51
C MET A 1 -10.59 7.44 -1.66
N TYR A 2 -10.67 6.57 -0.67
CA TYR A 2 -9.53 6.30 0.23
C TYR A 2 -8.91 4.96 -0.12
N LEU A 3 -7.58 4.92 -0.18
CA LEU A 3 -6.80 3.71 -0.39
C LEU A 3 -6.22 3.25 0.94
N LEU A 4 -6.60 2.06 1.38
CA LEU A 4 -6.11 1.49 2.63
C LEU A 4 -4.78 0.78 2.41
N ASP A 5 -3.80 1.06 3.27
CA ASP A 5 -2.53 0.34 3.27
C ASP A 5 -2.66 -1.04 3.95
N THR A 6 -1.57 -1.80 3.95
CA THR A 6 -1.56 -3.15 4.51
C THR A 6 -1.91 -3.16 6.00
N ASN A 7 -1.38 -2.21 6.77
CA ASN A 7 -1.63 -2.16 8.21
C ASN A 7 -3.09 -1.92 8.53
N HIS A 8 -3.76 -1.03 7.80
CA HIS A 8 -5.18 -0.76 7.98
C HIS A 8 -6.03 -1.96 7.57
N CYS A 9 -5.71 -2.60 6.45
CA CYS A 9 -6.41 -3.81 6.02
C CYS A 9 -6.24 -4.94 7.03
N SER A 10 -5.04 -5.14 7.55
CA SER A 10 -4.76 -6.14 8.58
C SER A 10 -5.54 -5.90 9.86
N LYS A 11 -5.64 -4.63 10.30
CA LYS A 11 -6.42 -4.25 11.47
C LYS A 11 -7.92 -4.47 11.27
N LEU A 12 -8.43 -4.20 10.08
CA LEU A 12 -9.83 -4.50 9.75
C LEU A 12 -10.11 -6.00 9.79
N LEU A 13 -9.20 -6.81 9.22
CA LEU A 13 -9.30 -8.26 9.25
C LEU A 13 -9.33 -8.82 10.68
N SER A 14 -8.54 -8.24 11.58
CA SER A 14 -8.50 -8.65 12.99
C SER A 14 -9.61 -8.02 13.83
N GLY A 15 -10.51 -7.25 13.22
CA GLY A 15 -11.67 -6.66 13.90
C GLY A 15 -11.33 -5.50 14.83
N HIS A 16 -10.28 -4.72 14.52
CA HIS A 16 -9.86 -3.59 15.35
C HIS A 16 -10.96 -2.52 15.43
N PRO A 17 -11.56 -2.27 16.62
CA PRO A 17 -12.75 -1.43 16.71
C PRO A 17 -12.49 0.04 16.39
N GLY A 18 -11.30 0.55 16.67
CA GLY A 18 -10.95 1.93 16.36
C GLY A 18 -10.91 2.23 14.86
N ILE A 19 -10.39 1.31 14.06
CA ILE A 19 -10.35 1.44 12.60
C ILE A 19 -11.75 1.34 12.01
N SER A 20 -12.55 0.37 12.46
CA SER A 20 -13.94 0.21 12.01
C SER A 20 -14.79 1.46 12.32
N ARG A 21 -14.64 2.04 13.52
CA ARG A 21 -15.33 3.29 13.90
C ARG A 21 -14.88 4.46 13.02
N LYS A 22 -13.60 4.59 12.75
CA LYS A 22 -13.08 5.66 11.90
C LYS A 22 -13.62 5.57 10.49
N LEU A 23 -13.68 4.37 9.92
CA LEU A 23 -14.27 4.16 8.59
C LEU A 23 -15.75 4.49 8.56
N LYS A 24 -16.51 4.09 9.59
CA LYS A 24 -17.93 4.45 9.70
C LYS A 24 -18.14 5.95 9.83
N SER A 25 -17.25 6.66 10.52
CA SER A 25 -17.33 8.11 10.69
C SER A 25 -17.09 8.88 9.39
N LEU A 26 -16.45 8.26 8.40
CA LEU A 26 -16.24 8.85 7.08
C LEU A 26 -17.49 8.80 6.19
N GLY A 27 -18.56 8.13 6.65
CA GLY A 27 -19.84 8.05 5.94
C GLY A 27 -19.78 7.19 4.68
N ASP A 28 -20.42 7.66 3.61
CA ASP A 28 -20.48 6.96 2.31
C ASP A 28 -19.20 7.05 1.49
N VAL A 29 -18.08 7.34 2.11
CA VAL A 29 -16.80 7.45 1.42
C VAL A 29 -16.36 6.08 0.95
N LEU A 30 -16.05 5.98 -0.34
CA LEU A 30 -15.57 4.74 -0.94
C LEU A 30 -14.15 4.42 -0.45
N VAL A 31 -13.96 3.19 -0.03
CA VAL A 31 -12.67 2.65 0.41
C VAL A 31 -12.24 1.55 -0.54
N ALA A 32 -10.95 1.51 -0.84
CA ALA A 32 -10.36 0.53 -1.74
C ALA A 32 -9.00 0.10 -1.20
N THR A 33 -8.43 -0.91 -1.79
CA THR A 33 -7.04 -1.28 -1.60
C THR A 33 -6.40 -1.61 -2.96
N CYS A 34 -5.26 -2.26 -2.98
CA CYS A 34 -4.55 -2.54 -4.23
C CYS A 34 -3.88 -3.92 -4.21
N VAL A 35 -3.42 -4.36 -5.38
CA VAL A 35 -2.79 -5.68 -5.54
C VAL A 35 -1.50 -5.84 -4.72
N VAL A 36 -0.79 -4.75 -4.44
CA VAL A 36 0.40 -4.80 -3.57
C VAL A 36 0.00 -5.18 -2.15
N VAL A 37 -1.05 -4.56 -1.61
CA VAL A 37 -1.61 -4.89 -0.30
C VAL A 37 -2.16 -6.32 -0.29
N HIS A 38 -2.85 -6.73 -1.36
CA HIS A 38 -3.31 -8.11 -1.54
C HIS A 38 -2.14 -9.09 -1.34
N GLY A 39 -1.04 -8.87 -2.03
CA GLY A 39 0.14 -9.74 -1.92
C GLY A 39 0.71 -9.78 -0.50
N GLU A 40 0.78 -8.63 0.17
CA GLU A 40 1.28 -8.57 1.55
C GLU A 40 0.35 -9.29 2.53
N LEU A 41 -0.97 -9.16 2.38
CA LEU A 41 -1.94 -9.87 3.22
C LEU A 41 -1.85 -11.39 3.03
N VAL A 42 -1.71 -11.86 1.79
CA VAL A 42 -1.49 -13.28 1.50
C VAL A 42 -0.20 -13.78 2.16
N TYR A 43 0.87 -13.02 2.04
CA TYR A 43 2.15 -13.37 2.68
C TYR A 43 2.01 -13.48 4.20
N MET A 44 1.31 -12.54 4.83
CA MET A 44 1.04 -12.58 6.28
C MET A 44 0.26 -13.84 6.67
N ALA A 45 -0.75 -14.21 5.88
CA ALA A 45 -1.54 -15.42 6.11
C ALA A 45 -0.69 -16.69 5.98
N GLU A 46 0.15 -16.78 4.94
CA GLU A 46 1.00 -17.94 4.68
C GLU A 46 2.02 -18.19 5.81
N LYS A 47 2.55 -17.13 6.42
CA LYS A 47 3.50 -17.28 7.53
C LYS A 47 2.84 -17.36 8.90
N SER A 48 1.51 -17.33 8.98
CA SER A 48 0.77 -17.40 10.25
C SER A 48 0.71 -18.84 10.77
N ALA A 49 0.19 -18.98 12.00
CA ALA A 49 0.04 -20.29 12.64
C ALA A 49 -1.05 -21.15 11.97
N ASN A 50 -2.03 -20.52 11.30
CA ASN A 50 -3.13 -21.21 10.63
C ASN A 50 -3.35 -20.63 9.21
N PRO A 51 -2.48 -20.97 8.25
CA PRO A 51 -2.55 -20.41 6.91
C PRO A 51 -3.88 -20.65 6.19
N PRO A 52 -4.51 -21.85 6.21
CA PRO A 52 -5.76 -22.03 5.48
C PRO A 52 -6.89 -21.12 5.95
N ASP A 53 -7.07 -20.97 7.28
CA ASP A 53 -8.12 -20.12 7.84
C ASP A 53 -7.83 -18.65 7.57
N ASN A 54 -6.58 -18.22 7.70
CA ASN A 54 -6.19 -16.85 7.45
C ASN A 54 -6.26 -16.49 5.97
N ARG A 55 -5.90 -17.42 5.06
CA ARG A 55 -6.09 -17.23 3.62
C ARG A 55 -7.57 -17.06 3.28
N ALA A 56 -8.44 -17.85 3.88
CA ALA A 56 -9.88 -17.72 3.68
C ALA A 56 -10.41 -16.37 4.17
N ALA A 57 -9.92 -15.88 5.31
CA ALA A 57 -10.30 -14.57 5.83
C ALA A 57 -9.85 -13.44 4.90
N VAL A 58 -8.61 -13.50 4.39
CA VAL A 58 -8.10 -12.54 3.41
C VAL A 58 -8.95 -12.54 2.14
N SER A 59 -9.28 -13.72 1.64
CA SER A 59 -10.10 -13.85 0.42
C SER A 59 -11.49 -13.21 0.61
N ARG A 60 -12.15 -13.47 1.73
CA ARG A 60 -13.45 -12.86 2.03
C ARG A 60 -13.38 -11.34 2.13
N PHE A 61 -12.32 -10.82 2.79
CA PHE A 61 -12.12 -9.38 2.90
C PHE A 61 -11.92 -8.72 1.54
N LEU A 62 -11.11 -9.32 0.69
CA LEU A 62 -10.81 -8.77 -0.64
C LEU A 62 -12.02 -8.87 -1.60
N ASP A 63 -12.93 -9.81 -1.37
CA ASP A 63 -14.18 -9.89 -2.15
C ASP A 63 -15.14 -8.72 -1.85
N ASP A 64 -15.03 -8.13 -0.65
CA ASP A 64 -15.90 -7.05 -0.21
C ASP A 64 -15.33 -5.65 -0.48
N ILE A 65 -14.15 -5.54 -1.05
CA ILE A 65 -13.47 -4.26 -1.28
C ILE A 65 -12.91 -4.23 -2.71
N GLU A 66 -12.88 -3.07 -3.33
CA GLU A 66 -12.26 -2.92 -4.65
C GLU A 66 -10.74 -2.97 -4.52
N VAL A 67 -10.10 -3.78 -5.38
CA VAL A 67 -8.66 -3.98 -5.40
C VAL A 67 -8.10 -3.45 -6.72
N PHE A 68 -7.34 -2.36 -6.68
CA PHE A 68 -6.80 -1.72 -7.86
C PHE A 68 -5.51 -2.41 -8.33
N PRO A 69 -5.37 -2.65 -9.62
CA PRO A 69 -4.18 -3.26 -10.20
C PRO A 69 -3.07 -2.22 -10.42
N ILE A 70 -1.89 -2.72 -10.80
CA ILE A 70 -0.81 -1.91 -11.35
C ILE A 70 -0.99 -1.90 -12.87
N ASP A 71 -1.32 -0.75 -13.43
CA ASP A 71 -1.42 -0.54 -14.87
C ASP A 71 -0.22 0.29 -15.39
N GLU A 72 -0.22 0.61 -16.70
CA GLU A 72 0.86 1.37 -17.30
C GLU A 72 0.98 2.77 -16.70
N ARG A 73 -0.13 3.43 -16.41
CA ARG A 73 -0.14 4.76 -15.79
C ARG A 73 0.36 4.71 -14.35
N THR A 74 0.09 3.62 -13.64
CA THR A 74 0.66 3.39 -12.32
C THR A 74 2.18 3.25 -12.41
N ALA A 75 2.67 2.54 -13.40
CA ALA A 75 4.11 2.39 -13.64
C ALA A 75 4.76 3.75 -13.92
N ASP A 76 4.12 4.61 -14.72
CA ASP A 76 4.58 5.98 -14.94
C ASP A 76 4.66 6.77 -13.63
N ALA A 77 3.60 6.71 -12.81
CA ALA A 77 3.57 7.37 -11.51
C ALA A 77 4.66 6.85 -10.56
N TYR A 78 4.90 5.55 -10.55
CA TYR A 78 5.98 4.93 -9.78
C TYR A 78 7.35 5.49 -10.18
N GLY A 79 7.63 5.52 -11.48
CA GLY A 79 8.91 6.04 -11.99
C GLY A 79 9.11 7.50 -11.63
N GLU A 80 8.07 8.31 -11.77
CA GLU A 80 8.11 9.74 -11.41
C GLU A 80 8.36 9.95 -9.92
N LEU A 81 7.66 9.20 -9.05
CA LEU A 81 7.84 9.27 -7.60
C LEU A 81 9.24 8.82 -7.18
N LYS A 82 9.71 7.72 -7.74
CA LYS A 82 11.05 7.20 -7.44
C LYS A 82 12.12 8.21 -7.86
N ALA A 83 12.00 8.78 -9.05
CA ALA A 83 12.92 9.81 -9.52
C ALA A 83 12.94 11.03 -8.59
N ALA A 84 11.78 11.48 -8.11
CA ALA A 84 11.68 12.59 -7.18
C ALA A 84 12.35 12.29 -5.84
N ILE A 85 12.17 11.07 -5.31
CA ILE A 85 12.80 10.62 -4.06
C ILE A 85 14.31 10.58 -4.22
N VAL A 86 14.82 10.01 -5.30
CA VAL A 86 16.26 9.91 -5.57
C VAL A 86 16.86 11.31 -5.76
N ALA A 87 16.16 12.22 -6.46
CA ALA A 87 16.62 13.58 -6.65
C ALA A 87 16.75 14.35 -5.33
N ARG A 88 15.83 14.10 -4.39
CA ARG A 88 15.81 14.82 -3.10
C ARG A 88 16.72 14.19 -2.04
N PHE A 89 16.74 12.87 -1.94
CA PHE A 89 17.40 12.14 -0.85
C PHE A 89 18.59 11.29 -1.31
N GLY A 90 18.77 11.10 -2.61
CA GLY A 90 19.84 10.27 -3.17
C GLY A 90 21.18 11.00 -3.25
N PRO A 91 22.22 10.28 -3.69
CA PRO A 91 23.56 10.86 -3.88
C PRO A 91 23.54 11.89 -5.02
N ARG A 92 24.38 12.93 -4.88
CA ARG A 92 24.50 13.99 -5.90
C ARG A 92 25.33 13.58 -7.10
N GLU A 93 26.20 12.57 -6.95
CA GLU A 93 27.08 12.10 -8.02
C GLU A 93 26.31 11.21 -9.01
N LYS A 94 26.32 11.59 -10.29
CA LYS A 94 25.61 10.86 -11.37
C LYS A 94 26.00 9.39 -11.45
N ALA A 95 27.25 9.04 -11.21
CA ALA A 95 27.71 7.66 -11.24
C ALA A 95 27.05 6.79 -10.16
N LYS A 96 26.70 7.38 -9.01
CA LYS A 96 26.05 6.68 -7.90
C LYS A 96 24.53 6.56 -8.09
N LEU A 97 23.92 7.38 -8.96
CA LEU A 97 22.48 7.38 -9.19
C LEU A 97 21.99 6.13 -9.90
N ARG A 98 22.86 5.43 -10.64
CA ARG A 98 22.49 4.19 -11.38
C ARG A 98 22.11 3.02 -10.49
N HIS A 99 22.58 3.02 -9.23
CA HIS A 99 22.46 1.89 -8.32
C HIS A 99 21.83 2.30 -6.99
N VAL A 100 20.96 3.32 -7.01
CA VAL A 100 20.29 3.77 -5.78
C VAL A 100 19.23 2.76 -5.37
N ASP A 101 19.38 2.25 -4.16
CA ASP A 101 18.38 1.44 -3.50
C ASP A 101 17.56 2.36 -2.60
N ILE A 102 16.26 2.52 -2.89
CA ILE A 102 15.39 3.41 -2.12
C ILE A 102 15.21 2.95 -0.66
N GLU A 103 15.40 1.66 -0.37
CA GLU A 103 15.33 1.16 1.01
C GLU A 103 16.44 1.75 1.86
N ARG A 104 17.63 1.97 1.29
CA ARG A 104 18.73 2.67 1.96
C ARG A 104 18.42 4.14 2.24
N LEU A 105 17.50 4.72 1.49
CA LEU A 105 17.01 6.09 1.72
C LEU A 105 15.87 6.14 2.73
N GLY A 106 15.43 5.01 3.27
CA GLY A 106 14.37 4.92 4.25
C GLY A 106 12.97 4.67 3.68
N PHE A 107 12.86 4.36 2.39
CA PHE A 107 11.58 4.09 1.74
C PHE A 107 11.47 2.62 1.36
N ARG A 108 10.29 2.03 1.55
CA ARG A 108 10.03 0.65 1.13
C ARG A 108 9.42 0.64 -0.28
N GLU A 109 9.87 -0.32 -1.10
CA GLU A 109 9.37 -0.46 -2.48
C GLU A 109 7.85 -0.64 -2.53
N ASN A 110 7.29 -1.45 -1.64
CA ASN A 110 5.85 -1.69 -1.61
C ASN A 110 5.07 -0.40 -1.29
N ASP A 111 5.56 0.42 -0.36
CA ASP A 111 4.94 1.70 -0.03
C ASP A 111 4.97 2.65 -1.24
N LEU A 112 6.04 2.61 -2.00
CA LEU A 112 6.15 3.41 -3.22
C LEU A 112 5.13 2.98 -4.27
N TRP A 113 4.91 1.68 -4.45
CA TRP A 113 3.88 1.18 -5.37
C TRP A 113 2.48 1.56 -4.90
N ILE A 114 2.19 1.46 -3.60
CA ILE A 114 0.91 1.90 -3.03
C ILE A 114 0.70 3.40 -3.29
N ALA A 115 1.73 4.20 -3.08
CA ALA A 115 1.68 5.63 -3.35
C ALA A 115 1.47 5.93 -4.85
N ALA A 116 2.08 5.14 -5.73
CA ALA A 116 1.91 5.27 -7.17
C ALA A 116 0.45 4.99 -7.59
N ILE A 117 -0.16 3.95 -7.03
CA ILE A 117 -1.56 3.63 -7.29
C ILE A 117 -2.47 4.77 -6.80
N ALA A 118 -2.21 5.28 -5.61
CA ALA A 118 -2.97 6.41 -5.05
C ALA A 118 -2.85 7.66 -5.94
N LYS A 119 -1.65 7.98 -6.38
CA LYS A 119 -1.41 9.12 -7.28
C LYS A 119 -2.12 8.93 -8.62
N ARG A 120 -2.03 7.73 -9.19
CA ARG A 120 -2.65 7.38 -10.47
C ARG A 120 -4.16 7.62 -10.46
N HIS A 121 -4.83 7.26 -9.36
CA HIS A 121 -6.29 7.35 -9.22
C HIS A 121 -6.76 8.56 -8.39
N ARG A 122 -5.84 9.39 -7.91
CA ARG A 122 -6.12 10.53 -7.02
C ARG A 122 -6.82 10.11 -5.74
N PHE A 123 -6.37 9.01 -5.16
CA PHE A 123 -6.87 8.52 -3.87
C PHE A 123 -6.10 9.13 -2.71
N ILE A 124 -6.75 9.20 -1.56
CA ILE A 124 -6.12 9.58 -0.30
C ILE A 124 -5.68 8.29 0.39
N ILE A 125 -4.39 8.19 0.73
CA ILE A 125 -3.87 7.02 1.44
C ILE A 125 -4.23 7.13 2.90
N VAL A 126 -4.80 6.05 3.44
CA VAL A 126 -5.02 5.90 4.89
C VAL A 126 -3.93 5.01 5.44
N SER A 127 -3.02 5.62 6.18
CA SER A 127 -1.88 4.94 6.77
C SER A 127 -1.60 5.47 8.17
N ALA A 128 -1.18 4.59 9.07
CA ALA A 128 -0.60 4.95 10.35
C ALA A 128 0.92 5.14 10.23
N ASP A 129 1.46 4.87 9.05
CA ASP A 129 2.88 4.93 8.76
C ASP A 129 3.28 6.35 8.42
N GLY A 130 4.36 6.87 9.04
CA GLY A 130 4.85 8.23 8.78
C GLY A 130 5.45 8.43 7.39
N ASP A 131 5.54 7.37 6.58
CA ASP A 131 6.13 7.42 5.24
C ASP A 131 5.18 7.98 4.19
N PHE A 132 3.91 8.13 4.52
CA PHE A 132 2.93 8.73 3.63
C PHE A 132 2.51 10.14 4.11
#